data_d87f681e9cbb419bd93fc958955cfa54
#
_entry.id   d87f681e9cbb419bd93fc958955cfa54
#
_cell.length_a   1.000
_cell.length_b   1.000
_cell.length_c   1.000
_cell.angle_alpha   90.00
_cell.angle_beta   90.00
_cell.angle_gamma   90.00
#
_symmetry.space_group_name_H-M   'P 1'
#
loop_
_entity.id
_entity.type
_entity.pdbx_description
1 polymer ?
#
loop_
_entity_poly.entity_id
_entity_poly.type
_entity_poly.pdbx_seq_one_letter_code
_entity_poly.pdbx_strand_id
1 'polypeptide(L)'
;MDIAADLVVVGPEVPLVNGVADALRERGIAVFGPSASAAQIEGSKAFAKDVMSAAGVRTARAEQIAPGAAEADIESALDRFGPHYVVKDDGLAGGKGVVVTESRAAARGHVDAVLAAGNPVLLESFLDGPEISLFCLVDGETVVPLLPAQDHKRAYDNDEGPNTGGMGAYTPVS
;
A
#
# COMPACT_ATOMS: atom_id res chain seq x y z
N MET A 1 10.76 32.21 0.77
CA MET A 1 10.16 32.51 2.09
C MET A 1 10.72 31.50 3.06
N ASP A 2 11.58 31.91 3.99
CA ASP A 2 12.12 31.02 5.01
C ASP A 2 11.08 30.87 6.12
N ILE A 3 10.57 29.65 6.28
CA ILE A 3 9.65 29.31 7.37
C ILE A 3 10.49 28.74 8.51
N ALA A 4 10.60 29.46 9.61
CA ALA A 4 11.20 28.96 10.84
C ALA A 4 10.17 28.07 11.55
N ALA A 5 10.16 26.78 11.23
CA ALA A 5 9.28 25.81 11.83
C ALA A 5 9.97 25.11 13.02
N ASP A 6 9.29 25.01 14.16
CA ASP A 6 9.75 24.25 15.32
C ASP A 6 9.54 22.73 15.13
N LEU A 7 8.52 22.38 14.38
CA LEU A 7 8.16 21.00 14.04
C LEU A 7 7.61 20.92 12.62
N VAL A 8 8.04 19.91 11.87
CA VAL A 8 7.50 19.59 10.56
C VAL A 8 6.78 18.26 10.63
N VAL A 9 5.51 18.22 10.24
CA VAL A 9 4.71 17.00 10.08
C VAL A 9 4.58 16.72 8.59
N VAL A 10 5.06 15.56 8.15
CA VAL A 10 5.04 15.17 6.74
C VAL A 10 3.89 14.19 6.52
N GLY A 11 2.83 14.65 5.83
CA GLY A 11 1.66 13.82 5.53
C GLY A 11 1.81 12.93 4.29
N PRO A 12 2.32 13.44 3.14
CA PRO A 12 2.39 12.66 1.91
C PRO A 12 3.52 11.61 1.93
N GLU A 13 3.29 10.44 1.30
CA GLU A 13 4.23 9.33 1.27
C GLU A 13 5.46 9.61 0.41
N VAL A 14 5.25 10.21 -0.77
CA VAL A 14 6.33 10.45 -1.76
C VAL A 14 7.49 11.26 -1.19
N PRO A 15 7.28 12.39 -0.50
CA PRO A 15 8.38 13.12 0.15
C PRO A 15 9.09 12.28 1.22
N LEU A 16 8.38 11.44 1.96
CA LEU A 16 8.97 10.56 2.98
C LEU A 16 9.88 9.50 2.36
N VAL A 17 9.40 8.81 1.34
CA VAL A 17 10.20 7.84 0.57
C VAL A 17 11.44 8.49 -0.04
N ASN A 18 11.32 9.76 -0.46
CA ASN A 18 12.44 10.55 -1.01
C ASN A 18 13.36 11.18 0.05
N GLY A 19 13.14 10.90 1.35
CA GLY A 19 14.06 11.27 2.43
C GLY A 19 13.92 12.67 2.99
N VAL A 20 12.79 13.35 2.80
CA VAL A 20 12.57 14.71 3.34
C VAL A 20 12.74 14.76 4.85
N ALA A 21 12.26 13.72 5.58
CA ALA A 21 12.38 13.67 7.03
C ALA A 21 13.84 13.56 7.49
N ASP A 22 14.64 12.76 6.79
CA ASP A 22 16.07 12.59 7.10
C ASP A 22 16.83 13.90 6.83
N ALA A 23 16.58 14.53 5.68
CA ALA A 23 17.20 15.81 5.34
C ALA A 23 16.86 16.97 6.31
N LEU A 24 15.66 16.95 6.90
CA LEU A 24 15.25 17.93 7.91
C LEU A 24 15.92 17.64 9.26
N ARG A 25 15.99 16.36 9.67
CA ARG A 25 16.69 15.98 10.91
C ARG A 25 18.17 16.28 10.87
N GLU A 26 18.83 16.09 9.74
CA GLU A 26 20.24 16.49 9.54
C GLU A 26 20.47 17.99 9.74
N ARG A 27 19.44 18.80 9.53
CA ARG A 27 19.46 20.26 9.80
C ARG A 27 19.01 20.64 11.20
N GLY A 28 18.76 19.67 12.06
CA GLY A 28 18.33 19.91 13.45
C GLY A 28 16.85 20.30 13.59
N ILE A 29 16.03 20.10 12.55
CA ILE A 29 14.60 20.40 12.59
C ILE A 29 13.86 19.16 13.10
N ALA A 30 12.99 19.35 14.10
CA ALA A 30 12.12 18.28 14.59
C ALA A 30 11.12 17.85 13.51
N VAL A 31 11.00 16.52 13.27
CA VAL A 31 10.13 15.98 12.22
C VAL A 31 9.30 14.84 12.77
N PHE A 32 7.98 14.93 12.55
CA PHE A 32 7.06 13.80 12.68
C PHE A 32 6.86 13.16 11.31
N GLY A 33 7.38 11.96 11.15
CA GLY A 33 7.38 11.16 9.91
C GLY A 33 8.51 10.14 9.93
N PRO A 34 8.37 9.01 9.24
CA PRO A 34 9.40 7.97 9.16
C PRO A 34 10.66 8.45 8.40
N SER A 35 11.78 7.76 8.60
CA SER A 35 12.95 7.88 7.71
C SER A 35 12.61 7.36 6.31
N ALA A 36 13.45 7.68 5.32
CA ALA A 36 13.31 7.12 3.97
C ALA A 36 13.32 5.58 3.99
N SER A 37 14.18 4.99 4.82
CA SER A 37 14.26 3.53 4.98
C SER A 37 12.97 2.94 5.56
N ALA A 38 12.39 3.54 6.60
CA ALA A 38 11.13 3.08 7.19
C ALA A 38 9.93 3.34 6.26
N ALA A 39 9.94 4.43 5.51
CA ALA A 39 8.89 4.77 4.55
C ALA A 39 8.78 3.76 3.38
N GLN A 40 9.78 2.90 3.17
CA GLN A 40 9.72 1.82 2.17
C GLN A 40 8.59 0.83 2.45
N ILE A 41 8.11 0.71 3.69
CA ILE A 41 6.93 -0.12 4.01
C ILE A 41 5.69 0.34 3.21
N GLU A 42 5.57 1.63 2.93
CA GLU A 42 4.52 2.17 2.04
C GLU A 42 5.01 2.27 0.59
N GLY A 43 6.31 2.53 0.40
CA GLY A 43 6.92 2.73 -0.92
C GLY A 43 6.95 1.49 -1.81
N SER A 44 7.00 0.28 -1.20
CA SER A 44 6.99 -1.00 -1.91
C SER A 44 6.15 -2.02 -1.13
N LYS A 45 5.14 -2.54 -1.79
CA LYS A 45 4.26 -3.58 -1.22
C LYS A 45 5.02 -4.90 -1.02
N ALA A 46 5.96 -5.21 -1.92
CA ALA A 46 6.83 -6.37 -1.78
C ALA A 46 7.72 -6.25 -0.55
N PHE A 47 8.36 -5.10 -0.34
CA PHE A 47 9.15 -4.85 0.87
C PHE A 47 8.31 -4.96 2.14
N ALA A 48 7.08 -4.42 2.13
CA ALA A 48 6.16 -4.58 3.26
C ALA A 48 5.85 -6.06 3.55
N LYS A 49 5.68 -6.89 2.51
CA LYS A 49 5.49 -8.34 2.66
C LYS A 49 6.69 -9.04 3.31
N ASP A 50 7.89 -8.66 2.91
CA ASP A 50 9.12 -9.20 3.50
C ASP A 50 9.23 -8.84 4.98
N VAL A 51 8.94 -7.59 5.35
CA VAL A 51 8.92 -7.12 6.75
C VAL A 51 7.87 -7.89 7.56
N MET A 52 6.63 -8.01 7.02
CA MET A 52 5.57 -8.77 7.69
C MET A 52 5.94 -10.23 7.88
N SER A 53 6.54 -10.86 6.88
CA SER A 53 7.01 -12.24 6.94
C SER A 53 8.09 -12.42 8.00
N ALA A 54 9.08 -11.53 8.04
CA ALA A 54 10.14 -11.56 9.05
C ALA A 54 9.62 -11.35 10.47
N ALA A 55 8.56 -10.55 10.62
CA ALA A 55 7.90 -10.29 11.90
C ALA A 55 6.85 -11.35 12.29
N GLY A 56 6.61 -12.36 11.46
CA GLY A 56 5.58 -13.39 11.70
C GLY A 56 4.14 -12.86 11.62
N VAL A 57 3.92 -11.71 10.96
CA VAL A 57 2.60 -11.12 10.76
C VAL A 57 1.88 -11.83 9.61
N ARG A 58 0.67 -12.31 9.87
CA ARG A 58 -0.16 -12.94 8.84
C ARG A 58 -0.63 -11.89 7.83
N THR A 59 -0.46 -12.20 6.55
CA THR A 59 -0.90 -11.36 5.43
C THR A 59 -1.33 -12.24 4.27
N ALA A 60 -1.94 -11.66 3.24
CA ALA A 60 -2.24 -12.36 2.00
C ALA A 60 -0.95 -12.97 1.41
N ARG A 61 -1.05 -14.21 0.91
CA ARG A 61 0.02 -14.79 0.10
C ARG A 61 0.28 -13.89 -1.10
N ALA A 62 1.54 -13.64 -1.42
CA ALA A 62 1.91 -12.74 -2.50
C ALA A 62 3.01 -13.33 -3.39
N GLU A 63 3.04 -12.90 -4.64
CA GLU A 63 4.08 -13.20 -5.61
C GLU A 63 4.34 -11.97 -6.47
N GLN A 64 5.60 -11.60 -6.61
CA GLN A 64 6.01 -10.46 -7.42
C GLN A 64 6.41 -10.94 -8.83
N ILE A 65 5.94 -10.23 -9.83
CA ILE A 65 6.29 -10.40 -11.24
C ILE A 65 7.09 -9.17 -11.67
N ALA A 66 8.33 -9.38 -12.05
CA ALA A 66 9.20 -8.31 -12.51
C ALA A 66 8.92 -7.93 -13.97
N PRO A 67 9.20 -6.68 -14.39
CA PRO A 67 9.20 -6.30 -15.80
C PRO A 67 10.13 -7.22 -16.62
N GLY A 68 9.64 -7.69 -17.75
CA GLY A 68 10.38 -8.63 -18.61
C GLY A 68 10.23 -10.10 -18.23
N ALA A 69 9.37 -10.45 -17.27
CA ALA A 69 9.04 -11.84 -16.97
C ALA A 69 8.53 -12.57 -18.21
N ALA A 70 8.82 -13.87 -18.31
CA ALA A 70 8.35 -14.68 -19.41
C ALA A 70 6.83 -14.85 -19.35
N GLU A 71 6.19 -14.93 -20.52
CA GLU A 71 4.74 -15.13 -20.67
C GLU A 71 4.24 -16.33 -19.85
N ALA A 72 4.98 -17.45 -19.90
CA ALA A 72 4.63 -18.66 -19.17
C ALA A 72 4.65 -18.48 -17.65
N ASP A 73 5.53 -17.60 -17.12
CA ASP A 73 5.60 -17.32 -15.69
C ASP A 73 4.40 -16.47 -15.24
N ILE A 74 3.99 -15.48 -16.07
CA ILE A 74 2.81 -14.65 -15.82
C ILE A 74 1.55 -15.51 -15.81
N GLU A 75 1.35 -16.37 -16.81
CA GLU A 75 0.20 -17.25 -16.88
C GLU A 75 0.15 -18.23 -15.70
N SER A 76 1.30 -18.81 -15.35
CA SER A 76 1.43 -19.71 -14.21
C SER A 76 1.13 -19.00 -12.87
N ALA A 77 1.55 -17.74 -12.71
CA ALA A 77 1.22 -16.94 -11.55
C ALA A 77 -0.28 -16.65 -11.46
N LEU A 78 -0.92 -16.27 -12.56
CA LEU A 78 -2.37 -16.08 -12.61
C LEU A 78 -3.13 -17.37 -12.28
N ASP A 79 -2.65 -18.54 -12.70
CA ASP A 79 -3.26 -19.85 -12.34
C ASP A 79 -3.20 -20.09 -10.83
N ARG A 80 -2.13 -19.68 -10.16
CA ARG A 80 -1.97 -19.86 -8.70
C ARG A 80 -2.83 -18.94 -7.86
N PHE A 81 -3.21 -17.75 -8.40
CA PHE A 81 -3.90 -16.69 -7.65
C PHE A 81 -5.38 -16.52 -8.01
N GLY A 82 -5.87 -17.23 -9.05
CA GLY A 82 -7.30 -17.23 -9.39
C GLY A 82 -8.15 -18.14 -8.51
N PRO A 83 -9.49 -18.07 -8.64
CA PRO A 83 -10.25 -17.23 -9.55
C PRO A 83 -10.53 -15.78 -9.05
N HIS A 84 -10.22 -15.45 -7.81
CA HIS A 84 -10.36 -14.09 -7.27
C HIS A 84 -8.99 -13.39 -7.31
N TYR A 85 -8.75 -12.65 -8.39
CA TYR A 85 -7.46 -12.00 -8.63
C TYR A 85 -7.35 -10.68 -7.89
N VAL A 86 -6.25 -10.49 -7.18
CA VAL A 86 -5.83 -9.19 -6.62
C VAL A 86 -4.50 -8.84 -7.26
N VAL A 87 -4.52 -7.86 -8.14
CA VAL A 87 -3.37 -7.41 -8.94
C VAL A 87 -3.01 -6.00 -8.52
N LYS A 88 -1.78 -5.80 -8.06
CA LYS A 88 -1.32 -4.51 -7.54
C LYS A 88 -0.07 -4.05 -8.29
N ASP A 89 0.00 -2.77 -8.63
CA ASP A 89 1.24 -2.09 -8.96
C ASP A 89 2.10 -2.01 -7.68
N ASP A 90 3.35 -2.51 -7.74
CA ASP A 90 4.28 -2.44 -6.61
C ASP A 90 4.97 -1.09 -6.57
N GLY A 91 4.23 -0.07 -6.20
CA GLY A 91 4.72 1.30 -6.08
C GLY A 91 3.66 2.22 -5.47
N LEU A 92 4.01 3.48 -5.35
CA LEU A 92 3.10 4.52 -4.88
C LEU A 92 2.10 4.87 -6.00
N ALA A 93 0.94 4.23 -6.00
CA ALA A 93 -0.11 4.40 -7.01
C ALA A 93 -1.33 5.19 -6.51
N GLY A 94 -1.28 5.74 -5.29
CA GLY A 94 -2.37 6.55 -4.72
C GLY A 94 -3.72 5.83 -4.68
N GLY A 95 -3.74 4.53 -4.39
CA GLY A 95 -4.94 3.68 -4.34
C GLY A 95 -5.50 3.28 -5.70
N LYS A 96 -4.93 3.75 -6.82
CA LYS A 96 -5.42 3.48 -8.19
C LYS A 96 -4.71 2.31 -8.88
N GLY A 97 -3.65 1.78 -8.28
CA GLY A 97 -2.84 0.69 -8.84
C GLY A 97 -3.32 -0.71 -8.43
N VAL A 98 -4.56 -0.86 -7.97
CA VAL A 98 -5.10 -2.14 -7.51
C VAL A 98 -6.34 -2.51 -8.30
N VAL A 99 -6.35 -3.74 -8.83
CA VAL A 99 -7.53 -4.35 -9.46
C VAL A 99 -7.88 -5.61 -8.69
N VAL A 100 -9.13 -5.72 -8.28
CA VAL A 100 -9.74 -6.93 -7.72
C VAL A 100 -10.82 -7.40 -8.69
N THR A 101 -10.71 -8.63 -9.20
CA THR A 101 -11.61 -9.13 -10.23
C THR A 101 -11.64 -10.66 -10.29
N GLU A 102 -12.77 -11.21 -10.72
CA GLU A 102 -12.90 -12.62 -11.07
C GLU A 102 -12.57 -12.89 -12.55
N SER A 103 -12.46 -11.84 -13.35
CA SER A 103 -12.12 -11.94 -14.76
C SER A 103 -10.61 -12.12 -14.96
N ARG A 104 -10.18 -13.32 -15.38
CA ARG A 104 -8.77 -13.57 -15.75
C ARG A 104 -8.28 -12.59 -16.82
N ALA A 105 -9.12 -12.25 -17.79
CA ALA A 105 -8.75 -11.32 -18.85
C ALA A 105 -8.52 -9.90 -18.31
N ALA A 106 -9.35 -9.44 -17.37
CA ALA A 106 -9.16 -8.14 -16.73
C ALA A 106 -7.90 -8.14 -15.84
N ALA A 107 -7.67 -9.19 -15.06
CA ALA A 107 -6.46 -9.36 -14.27
C ALA A 107 -5.21 -9.33 -15.16
N ARG A 108 -5.20 -10.10 -16.26
CA ARG A 108 -4.11 -10.14 -17.21
C ARG A 108 -3.87 -8.77 -17.84
N GLY A 109 -4.91 -8.09 -18.29
CA GLY A 109 -4.77 -6.75 -18.87
C GLY A 109 -4.15 -5.74 -17.91
N HIS A 110 -4.46 -5.84 -16.60
CA HIS A 110 -3.83 -4.98 -15.60
C HIS A 110 -2.36 -5.34 -15.37
N VAL A 111 -2.02 -6.64 -15.31
CA VAL A 111 -0.63 -7.10 -15.26
C VAL A 111 0.18 -6.52 -16.42
N ASP A 112 -0.32 -6.66 -17.64
CA ASP A 112 0.35 -6.17 -18.85
C ASP A 112 0.56 -4.65 -18.81
N ALA A 113 -0.46 -3.90 -18.39
CA ALA A 113 -0.37 -2.45 -18.30
C ALA A 113 0.69 -1.98 -17.28
N VAL A 114 0.78 -2.62 -16.11
CA VAL A 114 1.75 -2.29 -15.08
C VAL A 114 3.17 -2.65 -15.54
N LEU A 115 3.37 -3.86 -16.10
CA LEU A 115 4.68 -4.30 -16.60
C LEU A 115 5.15 -3.43 -17.79
N ALA A 116 4.23 -3.01 -18.67
CA ALA A 116 4.55 -2.10 -19.79
C ALA A 116 4.97 -0.70 -19.31
N ALA A 117 4.47 -0.26 -18.16
CA ALA A 117 4.91 0.97 -17.51
C ALA A 117 6.29 0.85 -16.83
N GLY A 118 6.89 -0.35 -16.81
CA GLY A 118 8.18 -0.63 -16.21
C GLY A 118 8.12 -0.93 -14.72
N ASN A 119 6.92 -1.08 -14.14
CA ASN A 119 6.74 -1.36 -12.73
C ASN A 119 6.58 -2.86 -12.48
N PRO A 120 7.05 -3.38 -11.34
CA PRO A 120 6.72 -4.73 -10.90
C PRO A 120 5.23 -4.83 -10.54
N VAL A 121 4.68 -6.02 -10.74
CA VAL A 121 3.32 -6.39 -10.31
C VAL A 121 3.40 -7.25 -9.06
N LEU A 122 2.53 -7.01 -8.09
CA LEU A 122 2.29 -7.92 -6.98
C LEU A 122 0.93 -8.59 -7.14
N LEU A 123 0.92 -9.91 -7.29
CA LEU A 123 -0.30 -10.72 -7.18
C LEU A 123 -0.49 -11.11 -5.73
N GLU A 124 -1.71 -10.98 -5.22
CA GLU A 124 -2.06 -11.40 -3.85
C GLU A 124 -3.26 -12.34 -3.84
N SER A 125 -3.30 -13.21 -2.83
CA SER A 125 -4.52 -13.95 -2.55
C SER A 125 -5.61 -13.01 -2.06
N PHE A 126 -6.83 -13.21 -2.52
CA PHE A 126 -7.98 -12.45 -2.05
C PHE A 126 -8.22 -12.74 -0.56
N LEU A 127 -8.44 -11.71 0.21
CA LEU A 127 -8.88 -11.79 1.60
C LEU A 127 -10.33 -11.33 1.66
N ASP A 128 -11.19 -12.20 2.13
CA ASP A 128 -12.59 -11.90 2.38
C ASP A 128 -12.78 -11.31 3.78
N GLY A 129 -13.71 -10.39 3.94
CA GLY A 129 -14.06 -9.78 5.21
C GLY A 129 -14.09 -8.25 5.20
N PRO A 130 -14.57 -7.64 6.30
CA PRO A 130 -14.59 -6.20 6.45
C PRO A 130 -13.16 -5.64 6.59
N GLU A 131 -12.90 -4.52 5.95
CA GLU A 131 -11.64 -3.78 6.08
C GLU A 131 -11.71 -2.87 7.31
N ILE A 132 -10.68 -2.92 8.15
CA ILE A 132 -10.55 -2.10 9.35
C ILE A 132 -9.17 -1.45 9.33
N SER A 133 -9.11 -0.15 9.62
CA SER A 133 -7.88 0.62 9.78
C SER A 133 -7.53 0.73 11.27
N LEU A 134 -6.29 0.38 11.61
CA LEU A 134 -5.72 0.59 12.93
C LEU A 134 -4.51 1.52 12.81
N PHE A 135 -4.66 2.76 13.27
CA PHE A 135 -3.57 3.71 13.34
C PHE A 135 -2.75 3.53 14.60
N CYS A 136 -1.44 3.63 14.47
CA CYS A 136 -0.51 3.58 15.60
C CYS A 136 0.42 4.78 15.58
N LEU A 137 0.65 5.39 16.75
CA LEU A 137 1.75 6.33 16.96
C LEU A 137 2.98 5.53 17.36
N VAL A 138 4.10 5.76 16.68
CA VAL A 138 5.33 5.01 16.89
C VAL A 138 6.48 5.95 17.17
N ASP A 139 7.22 5.67 18.26
CA ASP A 139 8.47 6.33 18.61
C ASP A 139 9.47 5.29 19.14
N GLY A 140 10.49 5.00 18.36
CA GLY A 140 11.43 3.93 18.65
C GLY A 140 10.72 2.59 18.81
N GLU A 141 10.79 2.00 20.01
CA GLU A 141 10.13 0.73 20.35
C GLU A 141 8.72 0.92 20.95
N THR A 142 8.31 2.16 21.16
CA THR A 142 6.99 2.47 21.74
C THR A 142 5.94 2.53 20.62
N VAL A 143 4.88 1.74 20.77
CA VAL A 143 3.74 1.72 19.85
C VAL A 143 2.46 1.98 20.65
N VAL A 144 1.74 3.04 20.29
CA VAL A 144 0.46 3.40 20.89
C VAL A 144 -0.64 3.26 19.84
N PRO A 145 -1.47 2.19 19.90
CA PRO A 145 -2.59 2.02 18.99
C PRO A 145 -3.70 3.03 19.31
N LEU A 146 -4.31 3.57 18.28
CA LEU A 146 -5.51 4.37 18.36
C LEU A 146 -6.76 3.48 18.24
N LEU A 147 -7.95 4.08 18.32
CA LEU A 147 -9.18 3.34 18.13
C LEU A 147 -9.30 2.83 16.69
N PRO A 148 -9.79 1.59 16.48
CA PRO A 148 -10.05 1.08 15.14
C PRO A 148 -11.04 1.96 14.40
N ALA A 149 -10.81 2.17 13.13
CA ALA A 149 -11.66 2.95 12.26
C ALA A 149 -11.99 2.18 10.98
N GLN A 150 -13.08 2.53 10.34
CA GLN A 150 -13.45 2.03 9.03
C GLN A 150 -13.81 3.19 8.12
N ASP A 151 -13.31 3.18 6.90
CA ASP A 151 -13.64 4.15 5.88
C ASP A 151 -14.59 3.56 4.82
N HIS A 152 -15.30 4.45 4.13
CA HIS A 152 -16.18 4.11 3.02
C HIS A 152 -15.46 4.44 1.72
N LYS A 153 -14.90 3.44 1.05
CA LYS A 153 -14.07 3.62 -0.15
C LYS A 153 -14.86 3.71 -1.44
N ARG A 154 -16.08 3.17 -1.47
CA ARG A 154 -16.90 3.14 -2.69
C ARG A 154 -17.66 4.45 -2.87
N ALA A 155 -17.82 4.84 -4.14
CA ALA A 155 -18.41 6.13 -4.51
C ALA A 155 -19.94 6.18 -4.31
N TYR A 156 -20.62 5.03 -4.31
CA TYR A 156 -22.08 4.93 -4.27
C TYR A 156 -22.56 4.18 -3.04
N ASP A 157 -23.85 4.33 -2.76
CA ASP A 157 -24.53 3.65 -1.65
C ASP A 157 -24.38 2.11 -1.76
N ASN A 158 -24.53 1.41 -0.63
CA ASN A 158 -24.39 -0.04 -0.52
C ASN A 158 -23.02 -0.60 -0.91
N ASP A 159 -21.96 0.16 -0.71
CA ASP A 159 -20.58 -0.21 -1.05
C ASP A 159 -20.41 -0.54 -2.54
N GLU A 160 -21.04 0.25 -3.40
CA GLU A 160 -21.00 0.09 -4.85
C GLU A 160 -20.17 1.18 -5.55
N GLY A 161 -19.90 0.97 -6.84
CA GLY A 161 -19.17 1.91 -7.68
C GLY A 161 -17.65 1.79 -7.58
N PRO A 162 -16.91 2.75 -8.16
CA PRO A 162 -15.45 2.76 -8.14
C PRO A 162 -14.90 3.07 -6.76
N ASN A 163 -13.68 2.59 -6.49
CA ASN A 163 -12.92 2.99 -5.31
C ASN A 163 -12.55 4.47 -5.39
N THR A 164 -12.58 5.14 -4.23
CA THR A 164 -12.16 6.53 -4.04
C THR A 164 -11.04 6.61 -2.99
N GLY A 165 -10.60 7.82 -2.68
CA GLY A 165 -9.71 8.08 -1.54
C GLY A 165 -10.42 8.07 -0.17
N GLY A 166 -11.70 7.71 -0.14
CA GLY A 166 -12.56 7.72 1.04
C GLY A 166 -13.68 8.75 0.93
N MET A 167 -14.93 8.30 1.15
CA MET A 167 -16.14 9.14 1.15
C MET A 167 -16.51 9.59 2.57
N GLY A 168 -15.89 9.02 3.59
CA GLY A 168 -16.08 9.26 5.00
C GLY A 168 -15.50 8.11 5.81
N ALA A 169 -15.44 8.28 7.12
CA ALA A 169 -14.96 7.25 8.04
C ALA A 169 -15.69 7.36 9.39
N TYR A 170 -15.66 6.28 10.15
CA TYR A 170 -16.18 6.26 11.51
C TYR A 170 -15.27 5.50 12.46
N THR A 171 -15.32 5.86 13.74
CA THR A 171 -14.60 5.22 14.84
C THR A 171 -15.42 5.38 16.13
N PRO A 172 -15.36 4.45 17.10
CA PRO A 172 -14.79 3.13 16.97
C PRO A 172 -15.61 2.21 16.07
N VAL A 173 -14.96 1.18 15.52
CA VAL A 173 -15.66 0.07 14.85
C VAL A 173 -16.15 -0.89 15.93
N SER A 174 -17.43 -1.25 15.89
CA SER A 174 -18.09 -2.17 16.84
C SER A 174 -18.06 -3.60 16.33
#